data_7858db3ca62e41b93d61bda2747ebba9
#
_entry.id   7858db3ca62e41b93d61bda2747ebba9
#
_cell.length_a   1.000
_cell.length_b   1.000
_cell.length_c   1.000
_cell.angle_alpha   90.00
_cell.angle_beta   90.00
_cell.angle_gamma   90.00
#
_symmetry.space_group_name_H-M   'P 1'
#
loop_
_entity.id
_entity.type
_entity.pdbx_description
1 polymer ?
#
loop_
_entity_poly.entity_id
_entity_poly.type
_entity_poly.pdbx_seq_one_letter_code
_entity_poly.pdbx_strand_id
1 'polypeptide(L)'
;MKKNIQKINNERTKLIKPGGAVSYEHFFERSWEESWTYIKTVVDVVREPVLILDKDFRVLAANDPFYKTFQVELEDTENKIVYELGDGQWDIPDLRKLLENILPKNTFFKGFEVAHNFPAIGQKVMILNARQIHFNKNDAAAKIFPSIILLAIEDITEMMLIAETLASHSNKLEAKLTSQSNKLELNIKKLEKEINGLKNKSK
;
A
#
# COMPACT_ATOMS: atom_id res chain seq x y z
N MET A 1 5.67 -33.67 22.33
CA MET A 1 5.06 -32.34 22.51
C MET A 1 4.63 -32.04 23.94
N LYS A 2 3.91 -32.91 24.67
CA LYS A 2 3.45 -32.64 26.06
C LYS A 2 4.57 -32.41 27.08
N LYS A 3 5.73 -33.05 26.97
CA LYS A 3 6.87 -32.90 27.90
C LYS A 3 7.58 -31.52 27.81
N ASN A 4 7.55 -30.86 26.65
CA ASN A 4 8.16 -29.53 26.50
C ASN A 4 7.29 -28.43 27.12
N ILE A 5 5.95 -28.57 27.05
CA ILE A 5 5.02 -27.60 27.65
C ILE A 5 5.10 -27.64 29.19
N GLN A 6 5.27 -28.82 29.78
CA GLN A 6 5.45 -28.96 31.24
C GLN A 6 6.79 -28.38 31.72
N LYS A 7 7.87 -28.46 30.92
CA LYS A 7 9.16 -27.88 31.25
C LYS A 7 9.11 -26.34 31.25
N ILE A 8 8.44 -25.77 30.27
CA ILE A 8 8.21 -24.31 30.16
C ILE A 8 7.34 -23.79 31.34
N ASN A 9 6.30 -24.54 31.74
CA ASN A 9 5.47 -24.17 32.88
C ASN A 9 6.20 -24.29 34.23
N ASN A 10 7.09 -25.26 34.40
CA ASN A 10 7.87 -25.40 35.63
C ASN A 10 8.99 -24.35 35.77
N GLU A 11 9.55 -23.86 34.67
CA GLU A 11 10.50 -22.74 34.69
C GLU A 11 9.78 -21.40 35.00
N ARG A 12 8.53 -21.21 34.53
CA ARG A 12 7.69 -20.06 34.89
C ARG A 12 7.38 -19.96 36.39
N THR A 13 7.22 -21.08 37.07
CA THR A 13 6.88 -21.11 38.52
C THR A 13 8.08 -20.85 39.42
N LYS A 14 9.32 -21.00 38.95
CA LYS A 14 10.54 -20.75 39.71
C LYS A 14 11.02 -19.30 39.76
N LEU A 15 10.41 -18.41 38.93
CA LEU A 15 10.78 -17.00 38.82
C LEU A 15 9.96 -16.04 39.73
N ILE A 16 9.06 -16.59 40.56
CA ILE A 16 8.25 -15.76 41.48
C ILE A 16 8.93 -15.71 42.85
N LYS A 17 9.86 -14.75 43.03
CA LYS A 17 10.25 -14.27 44.36
C LYS A 17 9.53 -12.98 44.69
N PRO A 18 9.07 -12.75 45.93
CA PRO A 18 8.36 -11.55 46.33
C PRO A 18 9.36 -10.36 46.40
N GLY A 19 9.28 -9.52 45.41
CA GLY A 19 10.13 -8.34 45.14
C GLY A 19 9.92 -7.81 43.72
N GLY A 20 8.98 -8.33 42.99
CA GLY A 20 8.93 -8.50 41.56
C GLY A 20 8.22 -7.44 40.71
N ALA A 21 7.93 -6.22 41.16
CA ALA A 21 7.38 -5.19 40.27
C ALA A 21 8.40 -4.74 39.20
N VAL A 22 9.62 -4.56 39.59
CA VAL A 22 10.73 -4.12 38.72
C VAL A 22 11.10 -5.22 37.69
N SER A 23 10.91 -6.50 38.02
CA SER A 23 11.27 -7.62 37.14
C SER A 23 10.27 -7.84 36.00
N TYR A 24 8.99 -7.49 36.19
CA TYR A 24 7.98 -7.64 35.12
C TYR A 24 8.09 -6.53 34.08
N GLU A 25 8.33 -5.29 34.45
CA GLU A 25 8.53 -4.17 33.53
C GLU A 25 9.73 -4.44 32.62
N HIS A 26 10.88 -4.79 33.16
CA HIS A 26 12.06 -5.15 32.37
C HIS A 26 11.85 -6.35 31.44
N PHE A 27 11.10 -7.37 31.87
CA PHE A 27 10.77 -8.50 31.02
C PHE A 27 9.92 -8.08 29.82
N PHE A 28 8.96 -7.21 30.05
CA PHE A 28 8.05 -6.75 29.00
C PHE A 28 8.72 -5.75 28.06
N GLU A 29 9.54 -4.83 28.56
CA GLU A 29 10.34 -3.93 27.74
C GLU A 29 11.24 -4.73 26.79
N ARG A 30 11.95 -5.72 27.29
CA ARG A 30 12.81 -6.59 26.49
C ARG A 30 12.02 -7.40 25.46
N SER A 31 10.86 -7.91 25.82
CA SER A 31 9.99 -8.63 24.89
C SER A 31 9.46 -7.70 23.78
N TRP A 32 9.20 -6.43 24.11
CA TRP A 32 8.81 -5.42 23.12
C TRP A 32 9.96 -5.11 22.17
N GLU A 33 11.14 -4.85 22.67
CA GLU A 33 12.33 -4.59 21.85
C GLU A 33 12.63 -5.73 20.88
N GLU A 34 12.58 -6.98 21.37
CA GLU A 34 12.74 -8.15 20.51
C GLU A 34 11.63 -8.23 19.44
N SER A 35 10.37 -8.06 19.83
CA SER A 35 9.24 -8.07 18.90
C SER A 35 9.31 -6.93 17.88
N TRP A 36 9.72 -5.73 18.32
CA TRP A 36 9.93 -4.58 17.48
C TRP A 36 11.01 -4.81 16.43
N THR A 37 12.13 -5.43 16.83
CA THR A 37 13.20 -5.81 15.92
C THR A 37 12.70 -6.78 14.84
N TYR A 38 11.87 -7.76 15.20
CA TYR A 38 11.25 -8.67 14.23
C TYR A 38 10.33 -7.93 13.26
N ILE A 39 9.48 -7.03 13.75
CA ILE A 39 8.57 -6.25 12.90
C ILE A 39 9.37 -5.41 11.90
N LYS A 40 10.39 -4.68 12.36
CA LYS A 40 11.27 -3.89 11.48
C LYS A 40 11.94 -4.78 10.43
N THR A 41 12.53 -5.90 10.83
CA THR A 41 13.19 -6.82 9.90
C THR A 41 12.24 -7.36 8.82
N VAL A 42 10.99 -7.67 9.18
CA VAL A 42 9.99 -8.12 8.20
C VAL A 42 9.59 -7.00 7.25
N VAL A 43 9.44 -5.79 7.76
CA VAL A 43 9.09 -4.62 6.96
C VAL A 43 10.21 -4.22 6.01
N ASP A 44 11.47 -4.39 6.41
CA ASP A 44 12.64 -4.07 5.58
C ASP A 44 12.80 -4.97 4.34
N VAL A 45 12.25 -6.19 4.34
CA VAL A 45 12.29 -7.07 3.15
C VAL A 45 11.13 -6.82 2.19
N VAL A 46 10.14 -6.01 2.57
CA VAL A 46 9.02 -5.63 1.70
C VAL A 46 9.52 -4.64 0.64
N ARG A 47 9.14 -4.85 -0.62
CA ARG A 47 9.58 -3.99 -1.74
C ARG A 47 8.82 -2.69 -1.83
N GLU A 48 7.57 -2.69 -1.40
CA GLU A 48 6.72 -1.50 -1.36
C GLU A 48 7.12 -0.60 -0.19
N PRO A 49 7.00 0.72 -0.32
CA PRO A 49 7.07 1.67 0.77
C PRO A 49 6.13 1.31 1.92
N VAL A 50 6.67 1.20 3.13
CA VAL A 50 5.89 0.89 4.34
C VAL A 50 6.22 1.87 5.44
N LEU A 51 5.16 2.39 6.09
CA LEU A 51 5.23 3.13 7.34
C LEU A 51 4.62 2.32 8.48
N ILE A 52 5.24 2.37 9.64
CA ILE A 52 4.68 1.93 10.90
C ILE A 52 4.34 3.16 11.72
N LEU A 53 3.06 3.34 12.03
CA LEU A 53 2.57 4.48 12.79
C LEU A 53 2.08 4.04 14.17
N ASP A 54 2.12 4.94 15.13
CA ASP A 54 1.43 4.78 16.41
C ASP A 54 -0.07 5.16 16.28
N LYS A 55 -0.80 5.09 17.39
CA LYS A 55 -2.22 5.46 17.50
C LYS A 55 -2.52 6.93 17.20
N ASP A 56 -1.52 7.80 17.30
CA ASP A 56 -1.59 9.24 17.07
C ASP A 56 -1.01 9.62 15.69
N PHE A 57 -0.84 8.61 14.81
CA PHE A 57 -0.30 8.72 13.44
C PHE A 57 1.14 9.23 13.37
N ARG A 58 1.91 9.07 14.44
CA ARG A 58 3.34 9.37 14.47
C ARG A 58 4.10 8.22 13.85
N VAL A 59 5.05 8.50 12.98
CA VAL A 59 5.91 7.50 12.34
C VAL A 59 6.85 6.91 13.38
N LEU A 60 6.72 5.62 13.63
CA LEU A 60 7.61 4.84 14.47
C LEU A 60 8.79 4.27 13.68
N ALA A 61 8.56 3.90 12.43
CA ALA A 61 9.58 3.46 11.49
C ALA A 61 9.05 3.53 10.06
N ALA A 62 9.98 3.60 9.10
CA ALA A 62 9.77 3.40 7.69
C ALA A 62 10.81 2.42 7.14
N ASN A 63 10.54 1.79 6.00
CA ASN A 63 11.51 0.93 5.34
C ASN A 63 12.32 1.69 4.27
N ASP A 64 13.42 1.10 3.84
CA ASP A 64 14.28 1.61 2.77
C ASP A 64 13.53 2.03 1.49
N PRO A 65 12.57 1.24 0.97
CA PRO A 65 11.75 1.66 -0.17
C PRO A 65 10.99 2.96 0.06
N PHE A 66 10.50 3.24 1.27
CA PHE A 66 9.82 4.50 1.57
C PHE A 66 10.76 5.69 1.41
N TYR A 67 11.93 5.63 2.02
CA TYR A 67 12.93 6.72 1.93
C TYR A 67 13.36 6.98 0.49
N LYS A 68 13.59 5.92 -0.28
CA LYS A 68 14.01 6.02 -1.69
C LYS A 68 12.91 6.54 -2.61
N THR A 69 11.68 6.04 -2.45
CA THR A 69 10.56 6.43 -3.32
C THR A 69 10.15 7.88 -3.10
N PHE A 70 10.11 8.32 -1.84
CA PHE A 70 9.65 9.66 -1.49
C PHE A 70 10.79 10.67 -1.31
N GLN A 71 12.06 10.24 -1.49
CA GLN A 71 13.26 11.07 -1.40
C GLN A 71 13.33 11.85 -0.08
N VAL A 72 13.08 11.15 1.01
CA VAL A 72 13.10 11.70 2.38
C VAL A 72 14.15 10.98 3.22
N GLU A 73 14.64 11.65 4.27
CA GLU A 73 15.62 11.11 5.19
C GLU A 73 14.94 10.58 6.47
N LEU A 74 15.64 9.70 7.16
CA LEU A 74 15.16 9.08 8.42
C LEU A 74 14.86 10.15 9.48
N GLU A 75 15.75 11.11 9.68
CA GLU A 75 15.63 12.18 10.66
C GLU A 75 14.44 13.10 10.38
N ASP A 76 14.04 13.21 9.11
CA ASP A 76 12.90 14.01 8.69
C ASP A 76 11.58 13.23 8.67
N THR A 77 11.64 11.92 8.93
CA THR A 77 10.50 11.02 8.84
C THR A 77 10.10 10.44 10.20
N GLU A 78 11.04 9.80 10.92
CA GLU A 78 10.72 9.14 12.19
C GLU A 78 10.38 10.16 13.29
N ASN A 79 9.49 9.75 14.18
CA ASN A 79 8.95 10.56 15.30
C ASN A 79 8.13 11.79 14.89
N LYS A 80 7.86 12.02 13.62
CA LYS A 80 6.94 13.08 13.14
C LYS A 80 5.55 12.49 12.87
N ILE A 81 4.52 13.34 12.95
CA ILE A 81 3.16 12.96 12.54
C ILE A 81 3.15 12.82 11.01
N VAL A 82 2.54 11.76 10.49
CA VAL A 82 2.53 11.47 9.05
C VAL A 82 2.08 12.66 8.20
N TYR A 83 1.13 13.46 8.69
CA TYR A 83 0.61 14.62 7.98
C TYR A 83 1.59 15.81 7.94
N GLU A 84 2.61 15.82 8.81
CA GLU A 84 3.64 16.86 8.89
C GLU A 84 4.87 16.54 8.06
N LEU A 85 4.95 15.32 7.47
CA LEU A 85 6.09 14.91 6.67
C LEU A 85 6.25 15.81 5.45
N GLY A 86 7.51 16.18 5.16
CA GLY A 86 7.88 16.97 4.01
C GLY A 86 7.17 18.32 3.94
N ASP A 87 7.17 19.08 5.07
CA ASP A 87 6.49 20.37 5.19
C ASP A 87 4.98 20.29 4.90
N GLY A 88 4.33 19.19 5.32
CA GLY A 88 2.88 19.00 5.19
C GLY A 88 2.45 18.45 3.84
N GLN A 89 3.37 18.04 2.96
CA GLN A 89 3.00 17.43 1.68
C GLN A 89 2.25 16.09 1.83
N TRP A 90 2.32 15.46 3.01
CA TRP A 90 1.55 14.26 3.36
C TRP A 90 0.20 14.57 4.03
N ASP A 91 -0.17 15.84 4.17
CA ASP A 91 -1.51 16.23 4.63
C ASP A 91 -2.54 16.08 3.50
N ILE A 92 -2.72 14.85 3.06
CA ILE A 92 -3.58 14.46 1.96
C ILE A 92 -4.97 14.13 2.52
N PRO A 93 -6.06 14.80 2.06
CA PRO A 93 -7.41 14.59 2.58
C PRO A 93 -7.86 13.13 2.54
N ASP A 94 -7.51 12.40 1.48
CA ASP A 94 -7.86 10.99 1.33
C ASP A 94 -7.07 10.09 2.31
N LEU A 95 -5.81 10.41 2.60
CA LEU A 95 -5.03 9.71 3.63
C LEU A 95 -5.63 9.95 5.02
N ARG A 96 -6.02 11.19 5.35
CA ARG A 96 -6.75 11.48 6.61
C ARG A 96 -8.04 10.68 6.71
N LYS A 97 -8.84 10.68 5.65
CA LYS A 97 -10.08 9.91 5.59
C LYS A 97 -9.83 8.42 5.81
N LEU A 98 -8.77 7.85 5.23
CA LEU A 98 -8.39 6.47 5.43
C LEU A 98 -8.03 6.19 6.89
N LEU A 99 -7.11 6.95 7.45
CA LEU A 99 -6.54 6.69 8.77
C LEU A 99 -7.52 7.04 9.90
N GLU A 100 -8.22 8.17 9.82
CA GLU A 100 -9.05 8.70 10.90
C GLU A 100 -10.50 8.15 10.88
N ASN A 101 -11.05 7.87 9.68
CA ASN A 101 -12.46 7.54 9.54
C ASN A 101 -12.75 6.10 9.12
N ILE A 102 -11.89 5.50 8.28
CA ILE A 102 -12.14 4.17 7.70
C ILE A 102 -11.46 3.10 8.54
N LEU A 103 -10.16 3.24 8.79
CA LEU A 103 -9.36 2.24 9.50
C LEU A 103 -9.86 1.93 10.91
N PRO A 104 -10.24 2.90 11.76
CA PRO A 104 -10.74 2.61 13.10
C PRO A 104 -12.01 1.77 13.14
N LYS A 105 -12.81 1.80 12.08
CA LYS A 105 -14.07 1.04 11.97
C LYS A 105 -13.86 -0.38 11.45
N ASN A 106 -12.83 -0.58 10.62
CA ASN A 106 -12.64 -1.82 9.87
C ASN A 106 -11.38 -2.60 10.25
N THR A 107 -10.51 -2.05 11.10
CA THR A 107 -9.21 -2.61 11.52
C THR A 107 -8.21 -2.87 10.38
N PHE A 108 -8.66 -3.00 9.15
CA PHE A 108 -7.81 -3.04 7.95
C PHE A 108 -8.53 -2.44 6.75
N PHE A 109 -7.75 -1.98 5.79
CA PHE A 109 -8.23 -1.52 4.49
C PHE A 109 -7.23 -1.93 3.39
N LYS A 110 -7.76 -2.23 2.19
CA LYS A 110 -6.94 -2.55 1.01
C LYS A 110 -7.47 -1.83 -0.22
N GLY A 111 -6.54 -1.43 -1.09
CA GLY A 111 -6.87 -0.89 -2.40
C GLY A 111 -7.46 0.54 -2.35
N PHE A 112 -7.01 1.37 -1.42
CA PHE A 112 -7.43 2.76 -1.35
C PHE A 112 -6.56 3.62 -2.26
N GLU A 113 -7.13 4.07 -3.36
CA GLU A 113 -6.41 4.87 -4.35
C GLU A 113 -6.31 6.33 -3.91
N VAL A 114 -5.10 6.87 -4.03
CA VAL A 114 -4.77 8.28 -3.75
C VAL A 114 -3.91 8.82 -4.87
N ALA A 115 -4.36 9.90 -5.49
CA ALA A 115 -3.55 10.68 -6.42
C ALA A 115 -3.10 11.97 -5.75
N HIS A 116 -1.79 12.23 -5.74
CA HIS A 116 -1.22 13.42 -5.11
C HIS A 116 -0.01 13.94 -5.89
N ASN A 117 0.18 15.26 -5.85
CA ASN A 117 1.32 15.91 -6.49
C ASN A 117 2.32 16.36 -5.43
N PHE A 118 3.41 15.62 -5.30
CA PHE A 118 4.49 15.93 -4.38
C PHE A 118 5.45 16.97 -4.99
N PRO A 119 5.88 17.99 -4.26
CA PRO A 119 6.76 19.03 -4.77
C PRO A 119 8.10 18.51 -5.34
N ALA A 120 8.70 17.51 -4.71
CA ALA A 120 10.01 16.99 -5.08
C ALA A 120 9.96 15.90 -6.17
N ILE A 121 8.94 15.03 -6.15
CA ILE A 121 8.88 13.82 -6.99
C ILE A 121 7.73 13.84 -8.01
N GLY A 122 6.95 14.94 -8.05
CA GLY A 122 5.85 15.14 -9.00
C GLY A 122 4.59 14.34 -8.63
N GLN A 123 3.73 14.18 -9.63
CA GLN A 123 2.46 13.48 -9.45
C GLN A 123 2.67 11.98 -9.22
N LYS A 124 2.01 11.48 -8.20
CA LYS A 124 1.98 10.05 -7.85
C LYS A 124 0.55 9.56 -7.78
N VAL A 125 0.31 8.37 -8.31
CA VAL A 125 -0.91 7.58 -8.08
C VAL A 125 -0.51 6.38 -7.23
N MET A 126 -1.12 6.27 -6.05
CA MET A 126 -0.74 5.30 -5.03
C MET A 126 -1.93 4.46 -4.62
N ILE A 127 -1.70 3.18 -4.36
CA ILE A 127 -2.65 2.29 -3.68
C ILE A 127 -2.19 2.13 -2.24
N LEU A 128 -3.03 2.55 -1.31
CA LEU A 128 -2.78 2.44 0.12
C LEU A 128 -3.46 1.19 0.70
N ASN A 129 -2.68 0.43 1.47
CA ASN A 129 -3.15 -0.70 2.25
C ASN A 129 -2.80 -0.44 3.72
N ALA A 130 -3.80 -0.37 4.58
CA ALA A 130 -3.59 -0.07 5.99
C ALA A 130 -4.17 -1.17 6.89
N ARG A 131 -3.45 -1.49 7.96
CA ARG A 131 -3.90 -2.42 8.99
C ARG A 131 -3.53 -1.92 10.37
N GLN A 132 -4.53 -1.86 11.25
CA GLN A 132 -4.33 -1.57 12.65
C GLN A 132 -4.18 -2.88 13.43
N ILE A 133 -3.12 -2.97 14.22
CA ILE A 133 -2.83 -4.11 15.09
C ILE A 133 -3.14 -3.69 16.52
N HIS A 134 -4.11 -4.37 17.12
CA HIS A 134 -4.49 -4.18 18.51
C HIS A 134 -4.17 -5.42 19.33
N PHE A 135 -3.77 -5.23 20.56
CA PHE A 135 -3.84 -6.27 21.57
C PHE A 135 -5.21 -6.19 22.26
N ASN A 136 -5.79 -7.34 22.60
CA ASN A 136 -7.06 -7.38 23.31
C ASN A 136 -6.95 -6.64 24.63
N LYS A 137 -7.90 -5.74 24.93
CA LYS A 137 -7.91 -4.93 26.17
C LYS A 137 -7.83 -5.76 27.46
N ASN A 138 -8.20 -7.03 27.41
CA ASN A 138 -8.14 -7.97 28.53
C ASN A 138 -6.81 -8.71 28.66
N ASP A 139 -5.92 -8.61 27.67
CA ASP A 139 -4.58 -9.20 27.74
C ASP A 139 -3.64 -8.27 28.51
N ALA A 140 -2.82 -8.83 29.38
CA ALA A 140 -1.75 -8.10 30.04
C ALA A 140 -0.83 -7.41 29.01
N ALA A 141 -0.70 -8.00 27.83
CA ALA A 141 0.02 -7.46 26.69
C ALA A 141 -0.54 -6.12 26.18
N ALA A 142 -1.86 -5.90 26.24
CA ALA A 142 -2.48 -4.65 25.76
C ALA A 142 -2.10 -3.41 26.57
N LYS A 143 -1.60 -3.60 27.81
CA LYS A 143 -1.10 -2.53 28.65
C LYS A 143 0.34 -2.14 28.32
N ILE A 144 1.03 -2.98 27.57
CA ILE A 144 2.48 -2.93 27.36
C ILE A 144 2.80 -2.67 25.90
N PHE A 145 2.05 -3.30 24.99
CA PHE A 145 2.26 -3.13 23.56
C PHE A 145 1.32 -2.04 23.02
N PRO A 146 1.87 -0.96 22.47
CA PRO A 146 1.05 0.08 21.84
C PRO A 146 0.35 -0.48 20.60
N SER A 147 -0.86 0.02 20.32
CA SER A 147 -1.49 -0.20 19.03
C SER A 147 -0.63 0.42 17.94
N ILE A 148 -0.37 -0.33 16.87
CA ILE A 148 0.37 0.16 15.72
C ILE A 148 -0.48 0.05 14.45
N ILE A 149 -0.18 0.92 13.49
CA ILE A 149 -0.78 0.92 12.16
C ILE A 149 0.33 0.61 11.16
N LEU A 150 0.14 -0.42 10.36
CA LEU A 150 0.96 -0.70 9.20
C LEU A 150 0.29 -0.03 7.99
N LEU A 151 1.02 0.83 7.29
CA LEU A 151 0.59 1.48 6.07
C LEU A 151 1.56 1.14 4.95
N ALA A 152 1.12 0.31 4.01
CA ALA A 152 1.86 0.00 2.79
C ALA A 152 1.35 0.87 1.64
N ILE A 153 2.28 1.35 0.81
CA ILE A 153 2.04 2.31 -0.27
C ILE A 153 2.61 1.74 -1.55
N GLU A 154 1.75 1.36 -2.47
CA GLU A 154 2.14 0.88 -3.80
C GLU A 154 2.08 2.06 -4.78
N ASP A 155 3.23 2.46 -5.35
CA ASP A 155 3.28 3.47 -6.40
C ASP A 155 2.93 2.83 -7.74
N ILE A 156 1.74 3.13 -8.26
CA ILE A 156 1.25 2.62 -9.55
C ILE A 156 1.33 3.65 -10.68
N THR A 157 2.05 4.75 -10.48
CA THR A 157 2.11 5.88 -11.44
C THR A 157 2.58 5.43 -12.81
N GLU A 158 3.67 4.66 -12.88
CA GLU A 158 4.21 4.17 -14.15
C GLU A 158 3.24 3.17 -14.82
N MET A 159 2.65 2.29 -14.03
CA MET A 159 1.65 1.31 -14.53
C MET A 159 0.43 2.02 -15.13
N MET A 160 -0.08 3.07 -14.49
CA MET A 160 -1.19 3.87 -15.00
C MET A 160 -0.82 4.56 -16.32
N LEU A 161 0.37 5.15 -16.42
CA LEU A 161 0.84 5.79 -17.64
C LEU A 161 0.96 4.82 -18.82
N ILE A 162 1.47 3.60 -18.54
CA ILE A 162 1.55 2.54 -19.54
C ILE A 162 0.14 2.11 -19.98
N ALA A 163 -0.78 1.93 -19.04
CA ALA A 163 -2.16 1.56 -19.33
C ALA A 163 -2.87 2.62 -20.20
N GLU A 164 -2.74 3.89 -19.89
CA GLU A 164 -3.30 5.00 -20.67
C GLU A 164 -2.70 5.04 -22.09
N THR A 165 -1.39 4.85 -22.22
CA THR A 165 -0.70 4.83 -23.51
C THR A 165 -1.20 3.65 -24.36
N LEU A 166 -1.35 2.48 -23.77
CA LEU A 166 -1.87 1.28 -24.43
C LEU A 166 -3.32 1.48 -24.89
N ALA A 167 -4.18 2.02 -24.03
CA ALA A 167 -5.56 2.34 -24.37
C ALA A 167 -5.66 3.33 -25.53
N SER A 168 -4.82 4.38 -25.53
CA SER A 168 -4.73 5.36 -26.63
C SER A 168 -4.33 4.70 -27.94
N HIS A 169 -3.34 3.80 -27.93
CA HIS A 169 -2.91 3.06 -29.12
C HIS A 169 -4.01 2.13 -29.62
N SER A 170 -4.71 1.40 -28.73
CA SER A 170 -5.82 0.53 -29.10
C SER A 170 -6.93 1.31 -29.83
N ASN A 171 -7.34 2.43 -29.26
CA ASN A 171 -8.36 3.29 -29.86
C ASN A 171 -7.96 3.82 -31.25
N LYS A 172 -6.68 4.18 -31.44
CA LYS A 172 -6.17 4.62 -32.75
C LYS A 172 -6.19 3.48 -33.77
N LEU A 173 -5.83 2.26 -33.36
CA LEU A 173 -5.87 1.09 -34.24
C LEU A 173 -7.31 0.75 -34.65
N GLU A 174 -8.26 0.76 -33.72
CA GLU A 174 -9.67 0.53 -34.01
C GLU A 174 -10.23 1.55 -35.00
N ALA A 175 -9.95 2.85 -34.80
CA ALA A 175 -10.34 3.90 -35.72
C ALA A 175 -9.74 3.70 -37.12
N LYS A 176 -8.46 3.28 -37.21
CA LYS A 176 -7.81 2.99 -38.48
C LYS A 176 -8.43 1.78 -39.18
N LEU A 177 -8.71 0.70 -38.45
CA LEU A 177 -9.38 -0.50 -39.00
C LEU A 177 -10.77 -0.17 -39.51
N THR A 178 -11.56 0.59 -38.74
CA THR A 178 -12.90 1.03 -39.16
C THR A 178 -12.84 1.87 -40.44
N SER A 179 -11.88 2.80 -40.53
CA SER A 179 -11.68 3.62 -41.75
C SER A 179 -11.29 2.76 -42.97
N GLN A 180 -10.41 1.77 -42.78
CA GLN A 180 -10.03 0.86 -43.85
C GLN A 180 -11.19 -0.04 -44.28
N SER A 181 -11.97 -0.57 -43.36
CA SER A 181 -13.16 -1.37 -43.65
C SER A 181 -14.16 -0.57 -44.50
N ASN A 182 -14.47 0.66 -44.10
CA ASN A 182 -15.37 1.52 -44.82
C ASN A 182 -14.87 1.82 -46.25
N LYS A 183 -13.57 2.04 -46.44
CA LYS A 183 -12.96 2.23 -47.77
C LYS A 183 -13.10 0.99 -48.65
N LEU A 184 -12.87 -0.20 -48.05
CA LEU A 184 -13.03 -1.46 -48.77
C LEU A 184 -14.47 -1.70 -49.20
N GLU A 185 -15.45 -1.44 -48.33
CA GLU A 185 -16.86 -1.54 -48.67
C GLU A 185 -17.28 -0.60 -49.83
N LEU A 186 -16.75 0.62 -49.83
CA LEU A 186 -17.02 1.57 -50.90
C LEU A 186 -16.42 1.08 -52.24
N ASN A 187 -15.20 0.54 -52.21
CA ASN A 187 -14.56 -0.04 -53.40
C ASN A 187 -15.31 -1.26 -53.92
N ILE A 188 -15.76 -2.16 -53.03
CA ILE A 188 -16.60 -3.32 -53.42
C ILE A 188 -17.86 -2.84 -54.11
N LYS A 189 -18.61 -1.91 -53.54
CA LYS A 189 -19.83 -1.35 -54.16
C LYS A 189 -19.58 -0.69 -55.51
N LYS A 190 -18.41 -0.06 -55.68
CA LYS A 190 -18.03 0.53 -56.97
C LYS A 190 -17.76 -0.52 -58.01
N LEU A 191 -16.99 -1.56 -57.69
CA LEU A 191 -16.66 -2.68 -58.56
C LEU A 191 -17.92 -3.48 -58.97
N GLU A 192 -18.85 -3.70 -58.04
CA GLU A 192 -20.13 -4.34 -58.30
C GLU A 192 -20.97 -3.56 -59.34
N LYS A 193 -21.01 -2.23 -59.24
CA LYS A 193 -21.67 -1.36 -60.21
C LYS A 193 -21.03 -1.45 -61.60
N GLU A 194 -19.69 -1.45 -61.66
CA GLU A 194 -18.95 -1.56 -62.90
C GLU A 194 -19.20 -2.92 -63.57
N ILE A 195 -19.16 -4.01 -62.81
CA ILE A 195 -19.47 -5.38 -63.32
C ILE A 195 -20.89 -5.44 -63.87
N ASN A 196 -21.86 -4.90 -63.15
CA ASN A 196 -23.26 -4.89 -63.60
C ASN A 196 -23.46 -4.03 -64.87
N GLY A 197 -22.72 -2.92 -64.98
CA GLY A 197 -22.73 -2.06 -66.18
C GLY A 197 -22.15 -2.76 -67.40
N LEU A 198 -21.07 -3.57 -67.22
CA LEU A 198 -20.45 -4.35 -68.30
C LEU A 198 -21.36 -5.52 -68.77
N LYS A 199 -22.01 -6.20 -67.82
CA LYS A 199 -22.96 -7.28 -68.13
C LYS A 199 -24.15 -6.79 -68.95
N ASN A 200 -24.62 -5.57 -68.70
CA ASN A 200 -25.74 -4.97 -69.46
C ASN A 200 -25.33 -4.44 -70.84
N LYS A 201 -24.05 -4.20 -71.12
CA LYS A 201 -23.56 -3.80 -72.45
C LYS A 201 -23.21 -5.00 -73.37
N SER A 202 -23.12 -6.22 -72.76
CA SER A 202 -22.78 -7.44 -73.46
C SER A 202 -24.03 -8.26 -73.91
N LYS A 203 -25.21 -7.73 -73.72
CA LYS A 203 -26.47 -8.24 -74.25
C LYS A 203 -26.95 -7.28 -75.37
#